data_9f381cf0c4487d29a9aaa347bd233682
#
_entry.id   9f381cf0c4487d29a9aaa347bd233682
#
_cell.length_a   1.000
_cell.length_b   1.000
_cell.length_c   1.000
_cell.angle_alpha   90.00
_cell.angle_beta   90.00
_cell.angle_gamma   90.00
#
_symmetry.space_group_name_H-M   'P 1'
#
loop_
_entity.id
_entity.type
_entity.pdbx_description
1 polymer ?
#
loop_
_entity_poly.entity_id
_entity_poly.type
_entity_poly.pdbx_seq_one_letter_code
_entity_poly.pdbx_strand_id
1 'polypeptide(L)'
;MRPASQLIAKLRRFKAAQAGAAAVEFALILPIMLMLYVGANEASVLISMDRKVQLISGAVGDLVSRSEGEIGSGTLLDYVKVASGIVSPYVVDGMVQVVTQVKVEDGEAEVVWSRGFMNQVPDNALNREDNSSYPLPKSVVAIAEGQFVIVAETRLPYTPLYGIVYTSPINLYRENFFLPRFGGDIDIK
;
A
#
# COMPACT_ATOMS: atom_id res chain seq x y z
N MET A 1 -22.10 45.34 -57.64
CA MET A 1 -22.94 44.27 -57.11
C MET A 1 -22.19 42.94 -57.08
N ARG A 2 -21.26 42.71 -56.16
CA ARG A 2 -20.47 41.45 -56.04
C ARG A 2 -20.22 40.90 -54.62
N PRO A 3 -20.97 41.23 -53.56
CA PRO A 3 -20.70 40.63 -52.24
C PRO A 3 -21.45 39.31 -51.99
N ALA A 4 -22.64 39.13 -52.58
CA ALA A 4 -23.49 37.94 -52.25
C ALA A 4 -22.93 36.63 -52.83
N SER A 5 -22.35 36.63 -54.01
CA SER A 5 -21.77 35.45 -54.67
C SER A 5 -20.51 34.96 -53.97
N GLN A 6 -19.71 35.87 -53.40
CA GLN A 6 -18.53 35.51 -52.61
C GLN A 6 -18.89 34.90 -51.24
N LEU A 7 -19.97 35.40 -50.65
CA LEU A 7 -20.51 34.86 -49.38
C LEU A 7 -21.04 33.42 -49.56
N ILE A 8 -21.79 33.19 -50.65
CA ILE A 8 -22.31 31.86 -50.99
C ILE A 8 -21.17 30.87 -51.29
N ALA A 9 -20.13 31.33 -52.00
CA ALA A 9 -18.96 30.50 -52.28
C ALA A 9 -18.16 30.15 -51.02
N LYS A 10 -18.03 31.07 -50.05
CA LYS A 10 -17.43 30.83 -48.74
C LYS A 10 -18.24 29.87 -47.89
N LEU A 11 -19.56 30.00 -47.86
CA LEU A 11 -20.48 29.08 -47.16
C LEU A 11 -20.46 27.68 -47.77
N ARG A 12 -20.39 27.53 -49.11
CA ARG A 12 -20.21 26.24 -49.76
C ARG A 12 -18.87 25.59 -49.46
N ARG A 13 -17.77 26.35 -49.41
CA ARG A 13 -16.46 25.86 -48.98
C ARG A 13 -16.46 25.44 -47.50
N PHE A 14 -17.14 26.18 -46.63
CA PHE A 14 -17.26 25.84 -45.24
C PHE A 14 -18.05 24.54 -45.03
N LYS A 15 -19.17 24.34 -45.77
CA LYS A 15 -19.98 23.10 -45.77
C LYS A 15 -19.22 21.89 -46.32
N ALA A 16 -18.28 22.09 -47.24
CA ALA A 16 -17.45 21.05 -47.87
C ALA A 16 -16.15 20.76 -47.11
N ALA A 17 -15.83 21.54 -46.06
CA ALA A 17 -14.60 21.41 -45.29
C ALA A 17 -14.73 20.25 -44.30
N GLN A 18 -14.29 19.07 -44.67
CA GLN A 18 -14.22 17.87 -43.80
C GLN A 18 -13.23 18.03 -42.64
N ALA A 19 -12.29 18.94 -42.73
CA ALA A 19 -11.31 19.23 -41.69
C ALA A 19 -11.98 19.73 -40.37
N GLY A 20 -13.14 20.39 -40.45
CA GLY A 20 -13.90 20.79 -39.27
C GLY A 20 -14.59 19.63 -38.57
N ALA A 21 -15.04 18.60 -39.32
CA ALA A 21 -15.67 17.42 -38.74
C ALA A 21 -14.66 16.61 -37.91
N ALA A 22 -13.46 16.38 -38.42
CA ALA A 22 -12.40 15.68 -37.69
C ALA A 22 -11.99 16.42 -36.40
N ALA A 23 -11.96 17.76 -36.42
CA ALA A 23 -11.66 18.54 -35.22
C ALA A 23 -12.76 18.39 -34.13
N VAL A 24 -14.03 18.33 -34.53
CA VAL A 24 -15.16 18.11 -33.63
C VAL A 24 -15.13 16.67 -33.05
N GLU A 25 -14.88 15.67 -33.88
CA GLU A 25 -14.72 14.28 -33.47
C GLU A 25 -13.59 14.14 -32.45
N PHE A 26 -12.43 14.73 -32.74
CA PHE A 26 -11.32 14.74 -31.79
C PHE A 26 -11.66 15.47 -30.49
N ALA A 27 -12.34 16.60 -30.55
CA ALA A 27 -12.75 17.38 -29.38
C ALA A 27 -13.73 16.60 -28.48
N LEU A 28 -14.55 15.70 -29.05
CA LEU A 28 -15.46 14.84 -28.29
C LEU A 28 -14.73 13.64 -27.64
N ILE A 29 -13.74 13.09 -28.32
CA ILE A 29 -12.98 11.94 -27.83
C ILE A 29 -11.93 12.37 -26.78
N LEU A 30 -11.33 13.56 -26.94
CA LEU A 30 -10.24 14.05 -26.11
C LEU A 30 -10.55 14.02 -24.58
N PRO A 31 -11.70 14.50 -24.09
CA PRO A 31 -12.03 14.44 -22.66
C PRO A 31 -12.09 13.00 -22.13
N ILE A 32 -12.62 12.07 -22.93
CA ILE A 32 -12.70 10.65 -22.56
C ILE A 32 -11.29 10.04 -22.47
N MET A 33 -10.43 10.33 -23.44
CA MET A 33 -9.05 9.86 -23.46
C MET A 33 -8.26 10.43 -22.27
N LEU A 34 -8.43 11.72 -21.94
CA LEU A 34 -7.80 12.33 -20.78
C LEU A 34 -8.26 11.68 -19.47
N MET A 35 -9.56 11.42 -19.34
CA MET A 35 -10.11 10.74 -18.16
C MET A 35 -9.55 9.33 -18.01
N LEU A 36 -9.47 8.55 -19.09
CA LEU A 36 -8.87 7.23 -19.09
C LEU A 36 -7.37 7.28 -18.75
N TYR A 37 -6.64 8.26 -19.32
CA TYR A 37 -5.23 8.44 -19.02
C TYR A 37 -4.97 8.75 -17.55
N VAL A 38 -5.72 9.71 -16.98
CA VAL A 38 -5.60 10.05 -15.56
C VAL A 38 -6.00 8.88 -14.67
N GLY A 39 -7.11 8.19 -14.98
CA GLY A 39 -7.55 7.03 -14.23
C GLY A 39 -6.54 5.88 -14.27
N ALA A 40 -5.93 5.61 -15.43
CA ALA A 40 -4.87 4.60 -15.54
C ALA A 40 -3.62 4.98 -14.73
N ASN A 41 -3.27 6.28 -14.70
CA ASN A 41 -2.17 6.78 -13.89
C ASN A 41 -2.46 6.62 -12.39
N GLU A 42 -3.64 7.01 -11.90
CA GLU A 42 -4.05 6.81 -10.50
C GLU A 42 -4.01 5.33 -10.09
N ALA A 43 -4.53 4.43 -10.94
CA ALA A 43 -4.48 3.00 -10.68
C ALA A 43 -3.05 2.46 -10.63
N SER A 44 -2.16 2.91 -11.50
CA SER A 44 -0.75 2.53 -11.52
C SER A 44 -0.02 2.93 -10.23
N VAL A 45 -0.26 4.16 -9.75
CA VAL A 45 0.34 4.64 -8.50
C VAL A 45 -0.21 3.85 -7.30
N LEU A 46 -1.52 3.59 -7.26
CA LEU A 46 -2.15 2.78 -6.22
C LEU A 46 -1.52 1.38 -6.12
N ILE A 47 -1.36 0.68 -7.25
CA ILE A 47 -0.72 -0.64 -7.31
C ILE A 47 0.73 -0.56 -6.84
N SER A 48 1.45 0.50 -7.22
CA SER A 48 2.83 0.73 -6.79
C SER A 48 2.91 0.92 -5.26
N MET A 49 1.99 1.70 -4.68
CA MET A 49 1.91 1.91 -3.24
C MET A 49 1.57 0.63 -2.49
N ASP A 50 0.63 -0.16 -2.99
CA ASP A 50 0.28 -1.45 -2.42
C ASP A 50 1.49 -2.40 -2.36
N ARG A 51 2.27 -2.47 -3.44
CA ARG A 51 3.54 -3.24 -3.46
C ARG A 51 4.56 -2.72 -2.46
N LYS A 52 4.67 -1.40 -2.28
CA LYS A 52 5.58 -0.81 -1.28
C LYS A 52 5.16 -1.17 0.14
N VAL A 53 3.87 -1.14 0.46
CA VAL A 53 3.34 -1.59 1.76
C VAL A 53 3.68 -3.07 2.01
N GLN A 54 3.53 -3.93 1.00
CA GLN A 54 3.94 -5.33 1.05
C GLN A 54 5.44 -5.50 1.33
N LEU A 55 6.28 -4.70 0.67
CA LEU A 55 7.73 -4.76 0.86
C LEU A 55 8.15 -4.26 2.25
N ILE A 56 7.46 -3.26 2.81
CA ILE A 56 7.74 -2.73 4.15
C ILE A 56 7.46 -3.81 5.20
N SER A 57 6.26 -4.40 5.20
CA SER A 57 5.91 -5.46 6.16
C SER A 57 6.85 -6.65 6.01
N GLY A 58 7.19 -7.03 4.77
CA GLY A 58 8.17 -8.09 4.49
C GLY A 58 9.56 -7.78 5.02
N ALA A 59 10.06 -6.55 4.83
CA ALA A 59 11.39 -6.15 5.28
C ALA A 59 11.50 -6.14 6.81
N VAL A 60 10.51 -5.58 7.51
CA VAL A 60 10.50 -5.57 8.98
C VAL A 60 10.46 -6.99 9.52
N GLY A 61 9.55 -7.84 9.04
CA GLY A 61 9.43 -9.23 9.49
C GLY A 61 10.68 -10.05 9.22
N ASP A 62 11.31 -9.90 8.04
CA ASP A 62 12.58 -10.59 7.73
C ASP A 62 13.72 -10.12 8.65
N LEU A 63 13.85 -8.82 8.91
CA LEU A 63 14.88 -8.31 9.83
C LEU A 63 14.69 -8.82 11.25
N VAL A 64 13.45 -8.80 11.77
CA VAL A 64 13.15 -9.31 13.12
C VAL A 64 13.38 -10.82 13.19
N SER A 65 12.96 -11.59 12.19
CA SER A 65 13.14 -13.04 12.16
C SER A 65 14.60 -13.50 12.17
N ARG A 66 15.54 -12.60 11.86
CA ARG A 66 17.01 -12.84 11.89
C ARG A 66 17.62 -12.57 13.26
N SER A 67 16.88 -12.01 14.20
CA SER A 67 17.40 -11.80 15.56
C SER A 67 17.55 -13.14 16.28
N GLU A 68 18.61 -13.26 17.06
CA GLU A 68 18.92 -14.48 17.83
C GLU A 68 18.61 -14.24 19.31
N GLY A 69 17.53 -14.87 19.79
CA GLY A 69 17.12 -14.88 21.18
C GLY A 69 16.55 -13.56 21.70
N GLU A 70 17.05 -12.42 21.30
CA GLU A 70 16.58 -11.12 21.77
C GLU A 70 16.75 -9.99 20.73
N ILE A 71 15.89 -8.97 20.81
CA ILE A 71 16.01 -7.74 20.05
C ILE A 71 15.77 -6.53 20.96
N GLY A 72 16.66 -5.55 20.91
CA GLY A 72 16.46 -4.29 21.62
C GLY A 72 15.35 -3.45 20.99
N SER A 73 14.53 -2.80 21.84
CA SER A 73 13.47 -1.90 21.39
C SER A 73 13.98 -0.79 20.43
N GLY A 74 15.20 -0.30 20.64
CA GLY A 74 15.85 0.68 19.74
C GLY A 74 16.16 0.06 18.37
N THR A 75 16.66 -1.17 18.34
CA THR A 75 16.96 -1.89 17.09
C THR A 75 15.68 -2.17 16.30
N LEU A 76 14.59 -2.57 16.97
CA LEU A 76 13.29 -2.76 16.33
C LEU A 76 12.79 -1.46 15.73
N LEU A 77 12.91 -0.33 16.43
CA LEU A 77 12.55 0.98 15.91
C LEU A 77 13.39 1.36 14.68
N ASP A 78 14.68 1.04 14.67
CA ASP A 78 15.54 1.29 13.51
C ASP A 78 15.13 0.44 12.31
N TYR A 79 14.73 -0.82 12.50
CA TYR A 79 14.20 -1.67 11.43
C TYR A 79 12.92 -1.08 10.83
N VAL A 80 11.99 -0.60 11.69
CA VAL A 80 10.77 0.09 11.27
C VAL A 80 11.07 1.34 10.45
N LYS A 81 12.02 2.18 10.88
CA LYS A 81 12.43 3.41 10.18
C LYS A 81 13.06 3.11 8.83
N VAL A 82 13.98 2.16 8.77
CA VAL A 82 14.67 1.76 7.53
C VAL A 82 13.68 1.21 6.52
N ALA A 83 12.79 0.30 6.95
CA ALA A 83 11.77 -0.26 6.09
C ALA A 83 10.80 0.81 5.57
N SER A 84 10.42 1.77 6.42
CA SER A 84 9.55 2.89 6.02
C SER A 84 10.14 3.73 4.88
N GLY A 85 11.46 3.77 4.73
CA GLY A 85 12.14 4.45 3.63
C GLY A 85 11.76 3.91 2.24
N ILE A 86 11.23 2.68 2.15
CA ILE A 86 10.76 2.06 0.90
C ILE A 86 9.61 2.87 0.27
N VAL A 87 8.81 3.59 1.06
CA VAL A 87 7.71 4.42 0.55
C VAL A 87 8.23 5.60 -0.28
N SER A 88 9.46 6.04 -0.03
CA SER A 88 10.00 7.21 -0.76
C SER A 88 9.73 7.15 -2.28
N PRO A 89 9.37 8.29 -2.93
CA PRO A 89 9.30 9.66 -2.40
C PRO A 89 7.97 10.05 -1.72
N TYR A 90 7.07 9.10 -1.47
CA TYR A 90 5.78 9.37 -0.84
C TYR A 90 5.91 9.57 0.67
N VAL A 91 4.92 10.23 1.25
CA VAL A 91 4.88 10.52 2.69
C VAL A 91 4.33 9.32 3.46
N VAL A 92 4.82 9.10 4.67
CA VAL A 92 4.39 8.02 5.57
C VAL A 92 3.27 8.42 6.54
N ASP A 93 2.60 9.55 6.28
CA ASP A 93 1.57 10.06 7.19
C ASP A 93 0.42 9.07 7.38
N GLY A 94 0.10 8.80 8.64
CA GLY A 94 -0.89 7.79 9.03
C GLY A 94 -0.41 6.33 8.86
N MET A 95 0.88 6.08 8.55
CA MET A 95 1.38 4.72 8.45
C MET A 95 1.45 4.06 9.82
N VAL A 96 0.80 2.92 9.93
CA VAL A 96 0.84 2.04 11.11
C VAL A 96 1.63 0.79 10.76
N GLN A 97 2.58 0.42 11.64
CA GLN A 97 3.31 -0.84 11.57
C GLN A 97 3.16 -1.55 12.92
N VAL A 98 2.86 -2.83 12.88
CA VAL A 98 2.77 -3.66 14.09
C VAL A 98 3.61 -4.90 13.86
N VAL A 99 4.47 -5.20 14.82
CA VAL A 99 5.23 -6.45 14.85
C VAL A 99 4.77 -7.24 16.04
N THR A 100 4.36 -8.46 15.80
CA THR A 100 3.84 -9.35 16.82
C THR A 100 4.56 -10.69 16.73
N GLN A 101 5.05 -11.21 17.83
CA GLN A 101 5.44 -12.61 17.93
C GLN A 101 4.28 -13.40 18.50
N VAL A 102 3.97 -14.49 17.85
CA VAL A 102 2.95 -15.44 18.33
C VAL A 102 3.55 -16.82 18.49
N LYS A 103 3.07 -17.58 19.44
CA LYS A 103 3.36 -19.01 19.62
C LYS A 103 2.19 -19.80 19.06
N VAL A 104 2.48 -20.83 18.29
CA VAL A 104 1.47 -21.74 17.75
C VAL A 104 1.54 -23.04 18.55
N GLU A 105 0.44 -23.44 19.18
CA GLU A 105 0.35 -24.66 19.99
C GLU A 105 -1.09 -25.17 19.95
N ASP A 106 -1.26 -26.48 19.83
CA ASP A 106 -2.57 -27.14 19.76
C ASP A 106 -3.54 -26.58 18.69
N GLY A 107 -2.98 -26.09 17.58
CA GLY A 107 -3.75 -25.52 16.46
C GLY A 107 -4.23 -24.09 16.70
N GLU A 108 -3.83 -23.44 17.78
CA GLU A 108 -4.13 -22.05 18.12
C GLU A 108 -2.84 -21.22 18.14
N ALA A 109 -2.98 -19.90 17.94
CA ALA A 109 -1.88 -18.97 18.02
C ALA A 109 -2.13 -17.95 19.13
N GLU A 110 -1.17 -17.77 20.02
CA GLU A 110 -1.21 -16.81 21.12
C GLU A 110 -0.12 -15.77 20.98
N VAL A 111 -0.44 -14.52 21.30
CA VAL A 111 0.50 -13.40 21.29
C VAL A 111 1.51 -13.55 22.41
N VAL A 112 2.80 -13.59 22.08
CA VAL A 112 3.90 -13.54 23.05
C VAL A 112 4.23 -12.11 23.40
N TRP A 113 4.41 -11.28 22.38
CA TRP A 113 4.55 -9.84 22.52
C TRP A 113 4.09 -9.13 21.24
N SER A 114 3.77 -7.84 21.36
CA SER A 114 3.42 -6.98 20.24
C SER A 114 4.00 -5.58 20.41
N ARG A 115 4.46 -4.97 19.33
CA ARG A 115 4.97 -3.59 19.30
C ARG A 115 4.40 -2.85 18.11
N GLY A 116 3.68 -1.76 18.38
CA GLY A 116 3.05 -0.90 17.39
C GLY A 116 3.81 0.40 17.21
N PHE A 117 3.75 0.92 15.99
CA PHE A 117 4.39 2.16 15.59
C PHE A 117 3.42 2.94 14.69
N MET A 118 3.25 4.24 14.97
CA MET A 118 2.55 5.18 14.11
C MET A 118 3.52 6.23 13.62
N ASN A 119 3.60 6.42 12.31
CA ASN A 119 4.54 7.37 11.69
C ASN A 119 5.99 7.17 12.18
N GLN A 120 6.42 5.90 12.32
CA GLN A 120 7.75 5.51 12.81
C GLN A 120 8.03 5.91 14.29
N VAL A 121 6.99 6.18 15.07
CA VAL A 121 7.07 6.45 16.50
C VAL A 121 6.36 5.32 17.25
N PRO A 122 6.98 4.77 18.33
CA PRO A 122 6.31 3.74 19.14
C PRO A 122 4.96 4.23 19.67
N ASP A 123 3.93 3.39 19.51
CA ASP A 123 2.58 3.65 20.00
C ASP A 123 2.01 2.39 20.66
N ASN A 124 1.99 2.38 21.97
CA ASN A 124 1.54 1.24 22.76
C ASN A 124 0.02 0.95 22.61
N ALA A 125 -0.78 1.93 22.15
CA ALA A 125 -2.19 1.71 21.89
C ALA A 125 -2.44 0.75 20.71
N LEU A 126 -1.42 0.52 19.89
CA LEU A 126 -1.45 -0.41 18.76
C LEU A 126 -0.96 -1.82 19.13
N ASN A 127 -0.39 -2.00 20.33
CA ASN A 127 0.08 -3.30 20.78
C ASN A 127 -1.13 -4.24 21.00
N ARG A 128 -0.95 -5.51 20.65
CA ARG A 128 -1.88 -6.56 21.04
C ARG A 128 -1.59 -6.97 22.48
N GLU A 129 -2.60 -7.42 23.19
CA GLU A 129 -2.42 -7.93 24.55
C GLU A 129 -1.65 -9.26 24.55
N ASP A 130 -0.70 -9.39 25.46
CA ASP A 130 0.06 -10.62 25.64
C ASP A 130 -0.90 -11.76 26.05
N ASN A 131 -0.63 -12.97 25.58
CA ASN A 131 -1.47 -14.16 25.74
C ASN A 131 -2.88 -14.05 25.13
N SER A 132 -3.15 -13.04 24.31
CA SER A 132 -4.39 -12.99 23.53
C SER A 132 -4.31 -13.89 22.30
N SER A 133 -5.44 -14.43 21.87
CA SER A 133 -5.51 -15.23 20.65
C SER A 133 -5.23 -14.38 19.41
N TYR A 134 -4.43 -14.91 18.48
CA TYR A 134 -4.12 -14.27 17.19
C TYR A 134 -4.73 -15.05 16.02
N PRO A 135 -5.47 -14.42 15.12
CA PRO A 135 -6.12 -15.09 14.00
C PRO A 135 -5.14 -15.39 12.85
N LEU A 136 -4.28 -16.40 13.01
CA LEU A 136 -3.40 -16.85 11.91
C LEU A 136 -4.18 -17.62 10.82
N PRO A 137 -3.76 -17.51 9.54
CA PRO A 137 -4.26 -18.39 8.50
C PRO A 137 -4.00 -19.86 8.84
N LYS A 138 -4.98 -20.74 8.58
CA LYS A 138 -4.87 -22.18 8.90
C LYS A 138 -3.64 -22.85 8.28
N SER A 139 -3.22 -22.38 7.10
CA SER A 139 -2.00 -22.87 6.43
C SER A 139 -0.74 -22.51 7.21
N VAL A 140 -0.70 -21.34 7.86
CA VAL A 140 0.44 -20.91 8.68
C VAL A 140 0.46 -21.71 9.97
N VAL A 141 -0.70 -21.85 10.65
CA VAL A 141 -0.84 -22.68 11.85
C VAL A 141 -0.32 -24.10 11.62
N ALA A 142 -0.75 -24.74 10.52
CA ALA A 142 -0.34 -26.11 10.20
C ALA A 142 1.18 -26.28 9.96
N ILE A 143 1.87 -25.24 9.49
CA ILE A 143 3.33 -25.28 9.23
C ILE A 143 4.10 -24.91 10.51
N ALA A 144 3.56 -24.03 11.33
CA ALA A 144 4.22 -23.45 12.50
C ALA A 144 3.87 -24.15 13.83
N GLU A 145 3.21 -25.31 13.79
CA GLU A 145 2.84 -26.05 15.02
C GLU A 145 4.05 -26.28 15.91
N GLY A 146 3.95 -25.92 17.18
CA GLY A 146 5.02 -25.98 18.17
C GLY A 146 6.10 -24.90 18.02
N GLN A 147 5.94 -23.94 17.12
CA GLN A 147 6.94 -22.92 16.82
C GLN A 147 6.43 -21.50 17.06
N PHE A 148 7.36 -20.54 17.03
CA PHE A 148 7.06 -19.13 17.05
C PHE A 148 6.92 -18.58 15.61
N VAL A 149 6.06 -17.57 15.44
CA VAL A 149 5.86 -16.86 14.18
C VAL A 149 5.97 -15.37 14.43
N ILE A 150 6.78 -14.68 13.65
CA ILE A 150 6.81 -13.22 13.60
C ILE A 150 5.79 -12.77 12.57
N VAL A 151 4.82 -11.98 13.00
CA VAL A 151 3.83 -11.34 12.16
C VAL A 151 4.19 -9.87 12.03
N ALA A 152 4.43 -9.42 10.82
CA ALA A 152 4.68 -8.02 10.51
C ALA A 152 3.52 -7.46 9.68
N GLU A 153 2.84 -6.48 10.25
CA GLU A 153 1.68 -5.82 9.65
C GLU A 153 2.05 -4.38 9.27
N THR A 154 1.61 -3.94 8.11
CA THR A 154 1.73 -2.52 7.71
C THR A 154 0.40 -2.05 7.13
N ARG A 155 -0.06 -0.90 7.61
CA ARG A 155 -1.23 -0.19 7.10
C ARG A 155 -0.84 1.22 6.69
N LEU A 156 -1.26 1.65 5.51
CA LEU A 156 -1.02 3.00 4.99
C LEU A 156 -2.31 3.54 4.36
N PRO A 157 -2.88 4.65 4.86
CA PRO A 157 -3.93 5.36 4.16
C PRO A 157 -3.34 6.08 2.95
N TYR A 158 -3.74 5.66 1.75
CA TYR A 158 -3.33 6.28 0.49
C TYR A 158 -4.44 7.17 -0.05
N THR A 159 -4.13 8.45 -0.27
CA THR A 159 -5.03 9.39 -0.92
C THR A 159 -4.56 9.63 -2.36
N PRO A 160 -5.38 9.32 -3.37
CA PRO A 160 -5.05 9.57 -4.77
C PRO A 160 -4.81 11.05 -5.06
N LEU A 161 -3.84 11.33 -5.92
CA LEU A 161 -3.38 12.70 -6.20
C LEU A 161 -4.46 13.57 -6.88
N TYR A 162 -5.19 12.97 -7.83
CA TYR A 162 -6.20 13.70 -8.60
C TYR A 162 -7.61 13.53 -8.06
N GLY A 163 -7.89 12.42 -7.38
CA GLY A 163 -9.20 12.14 -6.80
C GLY A 163 -10.34 12.08 -7.82
N ILE A 164 -10.06 11.67 -9.07
CA ILE A 164 -11.04 11.58 -10.14
C ILE A 164 -11.77 10.23 -10.09
N VAL A 165 -11.03 9.15 -9.89
CA VAL A 165 -11.58 7.79 -9.81
C VAL A 165 -11.88 7.42 -8.36
N TYR A 166 -10.96 7.75 -7.45
CA TYR A 166 -11.09 7.48 -6.02
C TYR A 166 -11.06 8.80 -5.25
N THR A 167 -12.19 9.16 -4.66
CA THR A 167 -12.35 10.42 -3.92
C THR A 167 -12.07 10.31 -2.43
N SER A 168 -11.92 9.09 -1.93
CA SER A 168 -11.67 8.80 -0.50
C SER A 168 -10.33 8.08 -0.32
N PRO A 169 -9.67 8.22 0.85
CA PRO A 169 -8.47 7.47 1.17
C PRO A 169 -8.72 5.96 1.10
N ILE A 170 -7.79 5.24 0.50
CA ILE A 170 -7.79 3.78 0.40
C ILE A 170 -6.82 3.25 1.45
N ASN A 171 -7.30 2.43 2.38
CA ASN A 171 -6.45 1.80 3.37
C ASN A 171 -5.74 0.59 2.77
N LEU A 172 -4.46 0.74 2.48
CA LEU A 172 -3.60 -0.35 2.06
C LEU A 172 -3.16 -1.12 3.31
N TYR A 173 -3.35 -2.42 3.32
CA TYR A 173 -2.98 -3.29 4.43
C TYR A 173 -2.27 -4.53 3.90
N ARG A 174 -1.12 -4.86 4.49
CA ARG A 174 -0.38 -6.08 4.20
C ARG A 174 0.18 -6.66 5.49
N GLU A 175 0.16 -7.99 5.55
CA GLU A 175 0.77 -8.76 6.62
C GLU A 175 1.69 -9.83 6.02
N ASN A 176 2.76 -10.14 6.73
CA ASN A 176 3.70 -11.19 6.36
C ASN A 176 4.05 -12.01 7.59
N PHE A 177 4.27 -13.30 7.38
CA PHE A 177 4.56 -14.28 8.42
C PHE A 177 5.95 -14.85 8.21
N PHE A 178 6.75 -14.87 9.27
CA PHE A 178 8.13 -15.40 9.25
C PHE A 178 8.35 -16.33 10.43
N LEU A 179 9.01 -17.42 10.20
CA LEU A 179 9.57 -18.22 11.29
C LEU A 179 10.91 -17.61 11.73
N PRO A 180 11.19 -17.51 13.04
CA PRO A 180 12.50 -17.14 13.54
C PRO A 180 13.58 -18.03 12.93
N ARG A 181 14.63 -17.43 12.33
CA ARG A 181 15.64 -18.20 11.58
C ARG A 181 16.51 -19.10 12.45
N PHE A 182 16.71 -18.70 13.70
CA PHE A 182 17.49 -19.49 14.67
C PHE A 182 16.61 -20.39 15.53
N GLY A 183 15.29 -20.40 15.28
CA GLY A 183 14.30 -21.10 16.08
C GLY A 183 14.13 -20.48 17.47
N GLY A 184 13.00 -20.78 18.11
CA GLY A 184 12.74 -20.32 19.46
C GLY A 184 12.16 -18.91 19.54
N ASP A 185 12.09 -18.43 20.77
CA ASP A 185 11.59 -17.12 21.16
C ASP A 185 12.58 -16.01 20.81
N ILE A 186 12.06 -14.84 20.48
CA ILE A 186 12.82 -13.60 20.31
C ILE A 186 12.27 -12.58 21.31
N ASP A 187 12.92 -12.40 22.44
CA ASP A 187 12.52 -11.48 23.49
C ASP A 187 12.74 -10.01 23.09
N ILE A 188 11.89 -9.11 23.58
CA ILE A 188 12.05 -7.66 23.43
C ILE A 188 12.66 -7.06 24.70
N LYS A 189 13.80 -6.37 24.54
CA LYS A 189 14.48 -5.61 25.63
C LYS A 189 14.41 -4.10 25.44
#